data_5b32f8edb4a6253ec2b51f3f66ced749
#
_entry.id   5b32f8edb4a6253ec2b51f3f66ced749
#
_cell.length_a   1.000
_cell.length_b   1.000
_cell.length_c   1.000
_cell.angle_alpha   90.00
_cell.angle_beta   90.00
_cell.angle_gamma   90.00
#
_symmetry.space_group_name_H-M   'P 1'
#
loop_
_entity.id
_entity.type
_entity.pdbx_description
1 polymer ?
#
loop_
_entity_poly.entity_id
_entity_poly.type
_entity_poly.pdbx_seq_one_letter_code
_entity_poly.pdbx_strand_id
1 'polypeptide(L)'
;MKNIIFIAAIAILISFASCNSNKTETKGDETEHHDEHENTNTAMLTAEQMKSIKIELGGIEKKQLTASLKANGILKVPNQNRANATASLGGVIKTILVQTGNSVIKGQTIATITNNSFITMQEEFLSISSKAELAQLEFVRQKELQQGNAGALKNLQSADAELKTLKARKASLQKQLDLIGINTASLTSENIKSIANITSPISGTISNVMVNIGSNVDANNPIAEIVDNSQLHLDLYVYEKDLQKLKVGQTIHFTLTNNPGKEYDADVYAISNTFEQSTKAISVHAMVKGNKQGLIDGMNITALVSLENATVDAVPTNAIVNHEGQDYIFIVTEAHSEEEHHNEPDTIEHKHDDSGHQHNEKIEPDHKVLGTTFEKIPVRKGTSDVGYSEITLLKEIPAKSKVVVNGAFFILAKMNNKGEAHEH
;
A
#
# COMPACT_ATOMS: atom_id res chain seq x y z
N MET A 1 44.45 -12.73 17.76
CA MET A 1 45.27 -13.77 17.11
C MET A 1 44.68 -13.95 15.73
N LYS A 2 45.34 -13.36 14.73
CA LYS A 2 46.15 -14.06 13.68
C LYS A 2 45.25 -14.99 12.85
N ASN A 3 45.12 -14.96 11.52
CA ASN A 3 45.99 -14.57 10.41
C ASN A 3 45.16 -14.43 9.14
N ILE A 4 45.40 -13.47 8.27
CA ILE A 4 46.34 -13.46 7.12
C ILE A 4 45.68 -14.01 5.83
N ILE A 5 45.40 -13.11 4.88
CA ILE A 5 45.91 -12.90 3.52
C ILE A 5 45.92 -14.13 2.60
N PHE A 6 45.24 -14.05 1.44
CA PHE A 6 45.88 -14.38 0.17
C PHE A 6 45.31 -13.58 -0.99
N ILE A 7 46.18 -12.80 -1.61
CA ILE A 7 46.08 -12.09 -2.89
C ILE A 7 46.48 -13.07 -3.99
N ALA A 8 45.75 -13.12 -5.09
CA ALA A 8 46.32 -13.56 -6.35
C ALA A 8 45.66 -12.84 -7.50
N ALA A 9 46.38 -11.87 -8.04
CA ALA A 9 46.17 -11.23 -9.35
C ALA A 9 46.68 -12.18 -10.43
N ILE A 10 45.92 -12.37 -11.53
CA ILE A 10 46.46 -12.83 -12.82
C ILE A 10 45.93 -11.90 -13.89
N ALA A 11 46.83 -11.07 -14.40
CA ALA A 11 46.72 -10.34 -15.65
C ALA A 11 47.21 -11.26 -16.78
N ILE A 12 46.46 -11.34 -17.88
CA ILE A 12 46.97 -11.83 -19.16
C ILE A 12 46.60 -10.84 -20.26
N LEU A 13 47.65 -10.22 -20.76
CA LEU A 13 47.76 -9.46 -22.00
C LEU A 13 48.01 -10.44 -23.16
N ILE A 14 47.30 -10.29 -24.28
CA ILE A 14 47.75 -10.66 -25.64
C ILE A 14 47.06 -9.72 -26.61
N SER A 15 47.65 -8.69 -27.13
CA SER A 15 48.56 -8.50 -28.29
C SER A 15 47.90 -8.73 -29.66
N PHE A 16 47.68 -7.63 -30.34
CA PHE A 16 47.87 -7.27 -31.73
C PHE A 16 48.07 -8.35 -32.81
N ALA A 17 47.24 -8.26 -33.85
CA ALA A 17 47.72 -8.44 -35.20
C ALA A 17 46.96 -7.53 -36.18
N SER A 18 47.66 -6.55 -36.68
CA SER A 18 47.37 -5.71 -37.85
C SER A 18 47.74 -6.48 -39.10
N CYS A 19 46.86 -6.45 -40.14
CA CYS A 19 47.30 -6.65 -41.53
C CYS A 19 46.56 -5.70 -42.43
N ASN A 20 47.40 -4.86 -43.02
CA ASN A 20 47.13 -3.95 -44.11
C ASN A 20 47.43 -4.66 -45.43
N SER A 21 46.58 -4.58 -46.42
CA SER A 21 47.03 -4.53 -47.84
C SER A 21 45.88 -4.19 -48.80
N ASN A 22 46.08 -3.11 -49.42
CA ASN A 22 46.12 -2.77 -50.86
C ASN A 22 44.86 -2.70 -51.69
N LYS A 23 44.72 -1.50 -52.17
CA LYS A 23 44.06 -0.94 -53.35
C LYS A 23 44.02 -1.84 -54.58
N THR A 24 42.84 -1.95 -55.21
CA THR A 24 42.74 -2.01 -56.68
C THR A 24 41.46 -1.31 -57.11
N GLU A 25 41.61 -0.25 -57.84
CA GLU A 25 40.55 0.50 -58.52
C GLU A 25 39.99 -0.34 -59.69
N THR A 26 38.66 -0.50 -59.72
CA THR A 26 37.98 -0.84 -61.01
C THR A 26 36.71 0.02 -61.04
N LYS A 27 36.66 0.89 -62.05
CA LYS A 27 35.49 1.66 -62.44
C LYS A 27 34.42 0.68 -62.98
N GLY A 28 33.19 0.87 -62.54
CA GLY A 28 32.04 0.19 -63.07
C GLY A 28 30.76 0.82 -62.53
N ASP A 29 30.17 1.59 -63.38
CA ASP A 29 28.76 1.91 -63.59
C ASP A 29 27.87 2.13 -62.36
N GLU A 30 27.56 3.41 -62.12
CA GLU A 30 26.52 3.87 -61.21
C GLU A 30 25.15 3.65 -61.86
N THR A 31 24.46 2.60 -61.43
CA THR A 31 23.01 2.55 -61.50
C THR A 31 22.46 3.03 -60.19
N GLU A 32 21.97 4.26 -60.18
CA GLU A 32 21.17 4.79 -59.06
C GLU A 32 19.89 3.96 -58.89
N HIS A 33 19.89 3.08 -57.90
CA HIS A 33 18.65 2.57 -57.38
C HIS A 33 18.04 3.65 -56.46
N HIS A 34 17.01 4.30 -56.97
CA HIS A 34 16.09 5.04 -56.13
C HIS A 34 15.38 4.01 -55.24
N ASP A 35 15.84 3.90 -53.98
CA ASP A 35 15.06 3.28 -52.94
C ASP A 35 13.84 4.22 -52.64
N GLU A 36 12.71 3.85 -53.17
CA GLU A 36 11.42 4.36 -52.72
C GLU A 36 11.27 4.04 -51.23
N HIS A 37 11.55 4.99 -50.37
CA HIS A 37 11.17 4.90 -48.94
C HIS A 37 9.64 4.87 -48.83
N GLU A 38 9.04 3.68 -48.99
CA GLU A 38 7.65 3.45 -48.64
C GLU A 38 7.43 3.83 -47.18
N ASN A 39 6.56 4.82 -46.94
CA ASN A 39 6.24 5.34 -45.61
C ASN A 39 5.64 4.22 -44.78
N THR A 40 6.47 3.55 -43.97
CA THR A 40 6.07 2.41 -43.11
C THR A 40 5.06 2.78 -42.01
N ASN A 41 4.71 4.06 -41.90
CA ASN A 41 3.81 4.61 -40.85
C ASN A 41 2.35 4.76 -41.29
N THR A 42 1.98 4.39 -42.55
CA THR A 42 0.62 4.56 -43.05
C THR A 42 0.06 3.24 -43.58
N ALA A 43 -1.26 3.04 -43.44
CA ALA A 43 -1.99 1.95 -44.08
C ALA A 43 -3.29 2.45 -44.71
N MET A 44 -3.58 1.99 -45.92
CA MET A 44 -4.85 2.26 -46.61
C MET A 44 -5.81 1.09 -46.46
N LEU A 45 -7.07 1.38 -46.15
CA LEU A 45 -8.16 0.41 -46.06
C LEU A 45 -9.33 0.86 -46.93
N THR A 46 -9.92 -0.08 -47.71
CA THR A 46 -11.15 0.20 -48.45
C THR A 46 -12.36 0.25 -47.54
N ALA A 47 -13.44 0.88 -47.95
CA ALA A 47 -14.67 0.98 -47.16
C ALA A 47 -15.23 -0.41 -46.78
N GLU A 48 -15.08 -1.41 -47.66
CA GLU A 48 -15.52 -2.80 -47.41
C GLU A 48 -14.64 -3.46 -46.32
N GLN A 49 -13.32 -3.27 -46.37
CA GLN A 49 -12.40 -3.75 -45.36
C GLN A 49 -12.69 -3.12 -43.99
N MET A 50 -12.90 -1.81 -43.94
CA MET A 50 -13.26 -1.12 -42.69
C MET A 50 -14.57 -1.65 -42.09
N LYS A 51 -15.56 -1.93 -42.91
CA LYS A 51 -16.86 -2.49 -42.50
C LYS A 51 -16.71 -3.92 -41.97
N SER A 52 -15.93 -4.76 -42.65
CA SER A 52 -15.77 -6.18 -42.27
C SER A 52 -15.05 -6.35 -40.93
N ILE A 53 -14.09 -5.49 -40.60
CA ILE A 53 -13.33 -5.47 -39.33
C ILE A 53 -13.89 -4.51 -38.32
N LYS A 54 -15.06 -3.90 -38.57
CA LYS A 54 -15.79 -2.98 -37.68
C LYS A 54 -14.92 -1.84 -37.15
N ILE A 55 -14.23 -1.13 -38.04
CA ILE A 55 -13.50 0.08 -37.66
C ILE A 55 -14.49 1.18 -37.30
N GLU A 56 -14.33 1.72 -36.11
CA GLU A 56 -15.07 2.89 -35.65
C GLU A 56 -14.12 4.08 -35.49
N LEU A 57 -14.60 5.25 -35.94
CA LEU A 57 -13.87 6.50 -35.86
C LEU A 57 -14.50 7.40 -34.80
N GLY A 58 -13.67 8.00 -33.96
CA GLY A 58 -14.07 8.98 -32.95
C GLY A 58 -13.07 10.13 -32.88
N GLY A 59 -12.98 10.74 -31.72
CA GLY A 59 -12.02 11.81 -31.45
C GLY A 59 -11.29 11.56 -30.13
N ILE A 60 -10.27 12.38 -29.86
CA ILE A 60 -9.69 12.52 -28.54
C ILE A 60 -10.68 13.34 -27.71
N GLU A 61 -11.14 12.78 -26.60
CA GLU A 61 -12.11 13.41 -25.71
C GLU A 61 -11.43 13.87 -24.43
N LYS A 62 -11.87 15.01 -23.91
CA LYS A 62 -11.49 15.40 -22.54
C LYS A 62 -12.36 14.63 -21.56
N LYS A 63 -11.78 13.69 -20.85
CA LYS A 63 -12.44 12.88 -19.82
C LYS A 63 -11.89 13.21 -18.44
N GLN A 64 -12.80 13.22 -17.47
CA GLN A 64 -12.43 13.24 -16.06
C GLN A 64 -12.15 11.78 -15.65
N LEU A 65 -10.89 11.38 -15.66
CA LEU A 65 -10.48 10.06 -15.24
C LEU A 65 -10.06 10.08 -13.78
N THR A 66 -10.58 9.12 -13.02
CA THR A 66 -10.16 8.92 -11.63
C THR A 66 -8.91 8.05 -11.63
N ALA A 67 -7.76 8.68 -11.51
CA ALA A 67 -6.55 7.94 -11.28
C ALA A 67 -6.66 7.20 -9.94
N SER A 68 -6.36 5.92 -9.91
CA SER A 68 -6.27 5.16 -8.67
C SER A 68 -4.86 4.59 -8.51
N LEU A 69 -4.36 4.63 -7.30
CA LEU A 69 -3.10 3.99 -6.92
C LEU A 69 -3.41 2.67 -6.22
N LYS A 70 -2.99 1.56 -6.81
CA LYS A 70 -3.08 0.25 -6.15
C LYS A 70 -1.94 0.09 -5.15
N ALA A 71 -2.28 -0.22 -3.91
CA ALA A 71 -1.34 -0.48 -2.83
C ALA A 71 -1.78 -1.71 -2.02
N ASN A 72 -0.81 -2.41 -1.46
CA ASN A 72 -1.05 -3.48 -0.51
C ASN A 72 -0.79 -2.95 0.90
N GLY A 73 -1.42 -3.59 1.88
CA GLY A 73 -1.27 -3.19 3.27
C GLY A 73 -1.83 -4.23 4.23
N ILE A 74 -1.92 -3.83 5.47
CA ILE A 74 -2.46 -4.64 6.56
C ILE A 74 -3.41 -3.82 7.42
N LEU A 75 -4.39 -4.49 8.01
CA LEU A 75 -5.18 -3.92 9.10
C LEU A 75 -4.35 -3.95 10.37
N LYS A 76 -4.33 -2.86 11.10
CA LYS A 76 -3.66 -2.75 12.41
C LYS A 76 -4.54 -2.11 13.45
N VAL A 77 -4.35 -2.55 14.68
CA VAL A 77 -4.89 -1.90 15.86
C VAL A 77 -3.82 -0.95 16.42
N PRO A 78 -4.17 0.32 16.73
CA PRO A 78 -3.25 1.24 17.39
C PRO A 78 -2.71 0.67 18.71
N ASN A 79 -1.48 0.99 19.07
CA ASN A 79 -0.85 0.49 20.29
C ASN A 79 -1.67 0.81 21.57
N GLN A 80 -2.40 1.92 21.60
CA GLN A 80 -3.29 2.31 22.71
C GLN A 80 -4.53 1.40 22.86
N ASN A 81 -4.87 0.63 21.84
CA ASN A 81 -5.98 -0.32 21.81
C ASN A 81 -5.50 -1.79 21.94
N ARG A 82 -4.25 -1.97 22.31
CA ARG A 82 -3.63 -3.25 22.62
C ARG A 82 -3.03 -3.19 24.03
N ALA A 83 -3.27 -4.19 24.84
CA ALA A 83 -2.76 -4.22 26.19
C ALA A 83 -2.40 -5.63 26.64
N ASN A 84 -1.38 -5.71 27.47
CA ASN A 84 -1.02 -6.92 28.19
C ASN A 84 -1.61 -6.87 29.60
N ALA A 85 -2.34 -7.89 29.98
CA ALA A 85 -2.68 -8.12 31.37
C ALA A 85 -1.46 -8.75 32.07
N THR A 86 -0.98 -8.08 33.11
CA THR A 86 0.20 -8.48 33.87
C THR A 86 -0.13 -8.60 35.35
N ALA A 87 0.66 -9.36 36.10
CA ALA A 87 0.61 -9.38 37.55
C ALA A 87 1.42 -8.23 38.11
N SER A 88 0.89 -7.48 39.08
CA SER A 88 1.63 -6.43 39.80
C SER A 88 2.70 -7.02 40.77
N LEU A 89 2.47 -8.23 41.25
CA LEU A 89 3.41 -9.01 42.08
C LEU A 89 3.45 -10.43 41.55
N GLY A 90 4.63 -11.06 41.60
CA GLY A 90 4.81 -12.44 41.15
C GLY A 90 4.03 -13.45 42.02
N GLY A 91 3.85 -14.65 41.48
CA GLY A 91 3.17 -15.74 42.16
C GLY A 91 2.86 -16.91 41.22
N VAL A 92 2.16 -17.90 41.72
CA VAL A 92 1.75 -19.09 40.95
C VAL A 92 0.33 -18.89 40.42
N ILE A 93 0.11 -19.11 39.13
CA ILE A 93 -1.21 -19.07 38.48
C ILE A 93 -2.09 -20.16 39.12
N LYS A 94 -3.18 -19.74 39.77
CA LYS A 94 -4.13 -20.65 40.39
C LYS A 94 -5.28 -21.05 39.46
N THR A 95 -5.86 -20.03 38.76
CA THR A 95 -6.94 -20.25 37.81
C THR A 95 -6.75 -19.32 36.61
N ILE A 96 -7.22 -19.78 35.43
CA ILE A 96 -7.36 -18.98 34.23
C ILE A 96 -8.85 -19.03 33.85
N LEU A 97 -9.50 -17.87 33.76
CA LEU A 97 -10.94 -17.73 33.58
C LEU A 97 -11.35 -17.38 32.16
N VAL A 98 -10.36 -17.20 31.27
CA VAL A 98 -10.57 -16.82 29.86
C VAL A 98 -9.77 -17.70 28.93
N GLN A 99 -10.21 -17.74 27.68
CA GLN A 99 -9.53 -18.40 26.57
C GLN A 99 -9.32 -17.42 25.42
N THR A 100 -8.40 -17.74 24.51
CA THR A 100 -8.23 -17.00 23.27
C THR A 100 -9.58 -16.91 22.52
N GLY A 101 -9.92 -15.71 22.06
CA GLY A 101 -11.20 -15.39 21.42
C GLY A 101 -12.31 -14.92 22.36
N ASN A 102 -12.15 -15.03 23.69
CA ASN A 102 -13.16 -14.50 24.62
C ASN A 102 -13.13 -12.96 24.64
N SER A 103 -14.34 -12.36 24.67
CA SER A 103 -14.49 -10.94 24.91
C SER A 103 -14.41 -10.65 26.41
N VAL A 104 -13.71 -9.58 26.78
CA VAL A 104 -13.57 -9.11 28.17
C VAL A 104 -13.83 -7.61 28.26
N ILE A 105 -14.29 -7.17 29.43
CA ILE A 105 -14.42 -5.74 29.74
C ILE A 105 -13.29 -5.29 30.67
N LYS A 106 -12.95 -4.01 30.62
CA LYS A 106 -11.96 -3.40 31.51
C LYS A 106 -12.30 -3.69 32.99
N GLY A 107 -11.32 -4.17 33.76
CA GLY A 107 -11.48 -4.56 35.18
C GLY A 107 -12.01 -5.98 35.40
N GLN A 108 -12.42 -6.71 34.37
CA GLN A 108 -12.84 -8.10 34.49
C GLN A 108 -11.67 -8.99 34.91
N THR A 109 -11.89 -9.86 35.90
CA THR A 109 -10.88 -10.84 36.34
C THR A 109 -10.71 -11.89 35.23
N ILE A 110 -9.46 -12.08 34.78
CA ILE A 110 -9.09 -13.04 33.74
C ILE A 110 -8.30 -14.22 34.28
N ALA A 111 -7.56 -14.02 35.36
CA ALA A 111 -6.82 -15.06 36.04
C ALA A 111 -6.69 -14.75 37.52
N THR A 112 -6.28 -15.73 38.33
CA THR A 112 -5.92 -15.53 39.73
C THR A 112 -4.53 -16.09 39.99
N ILE A 113 -3.80 -15.43 40.87
CA ILE A 113 -2.47 -15.87 41.35
C ILE A 113 -2.50 -16.07 42.86
N THR A 114 -1.65 -16.95 43.33
CA THR A 114 -1.43 -17.16 44.76
C THR A 114 0.03 -16.86 45.11
N ASN A 115 0.23 -16.18 46.27
CA ASN A 115 1.53 -15.92 46.80
C ASN A 115 1.41 -15.69 48.34
N ASN A 116 2.31 -16.31 49.07
CA ASN A 116 2.34 -16.17 50.55
C ASN A 116 2.64 -14.74 50.99
N SER A 117 3.35 -13.95 50.20
CA SER A 117 3.63 -12.52 50.53
C SER A 117 2.34 -11.70 50.63
N PHE A 118 1.24 -12.11 49.98
CA PHE A 118 -0.04 -11.44 50.11
C PHE A 118 -0.61 -11.55 51.55
N ILE A 119 -0.44 -12.72 52.18
CA ILE A 119 -0.81 -12.94 53.58
C ILE A 119 0.02 -12.05 54.48
N THR A 120 1.35 -12.10 54.35
CA THR A 120 2.28 -11.32 55.16
C THR A 120 2.03 -9.82 55.07
N MET A 121 1.77 -9.27 53.90
CA MET A 121 1.42 -7.85 53.74
C MET A 121 0.13 -7.45 54.43
N GLN A 122 -0.89 -8.32 54.42
CA GLN A 122 -2.17 -8.07 55.09
C GLN A 122 -2.00 -8.13 56.62
N GLU A 123 -1.27 -9.13 57.16
CA GLU A 123 -0.92 -9.22 58.58
C GLU A 123 -0.15 -7.99 59.05
N GLU A 124 0.87 -7.53 58.28
CA GLU A 124 1.63 -6.36 58.60
C GLU A 124 0.73 -5.12 58.60
N PHE A 125 -0.17 -4.94 57.61
CA PHE A 125 -1.09 -3.82 57.57
C PHE A 125 -2.00 -3.76 58.80
N LEU A 126 -2.58 -4.90 59.22
CA LEU A 126 -3.41 -4.99 60.40
C LEU A 126 -2.63 -4.65 61.68
N SER A 127 -1.40 -5.20 61.84
CA SER A 127 -0.51 -4.91 62.97
C SER A 127 -0.15 -3.43 63.04
N ILE A 128 0.28 -2.82 61.89
CA ILE A 128 0.63 -1.39 61.85
C ILE A 128 -0.60 -0.53 62.05
N SER A 129 -1.77 -0.94 61.59
CA SER A 129 -3.01 -0.19 61.83
C SER A 129 -3.33 -0.09 63.32
N SER A 130 -3.25 -1.20 64.08
CA SER A 130 -3.44 -1.22 65.54
C SER A 130 -2.40 -0.42 66.28
N LYS A 131 -1.11 -0.52 65.85
CA LYS A 131 -0.04 0.31 66.47
C LYS A 131 -0.23 1.80 66.20
N ALA A 132 -0.66 2.20 64.99
CA ALA A 132 -0.94 3.58 64.65
C ALA A 132 -2.12 4.16 65.48
N GLU A 133 -3.13 3.33 65.74
CA GLU A 133 -4.24 3.72 66.59
C GLU A 133 -3.78 3.94 68.02
N LEU A 134 -3.00 3.01 68.59
CA LEU A 134 -2.41 3.17 69.93
C LEU A 134 -1.52 4.42 70.03
N ALA A 135 -0.65 4.65 69.06
CA ALA A 135 0.20 5.83 68.99
C ALA A 135 -0.62 7.15 68.86
N GLN A 136 -1.77 7.09 68.20
CA GLN A 136 -2.68 8.23 68.11
C GLN A 136 -3.27 8.57 69.48
N LEU A 137 -3.68 7.56 70.23
CA LEU A 137 -4.18 7.76 71.60
C LEU A 137 -3.08 8.32 72.53
N GLU A 138 -1.84 7.79 72.40
CA GLU A 138 -0.69 8.30 73.21
C GLU A 138 -0.35 9.73 72.78
N PHE A 139 -0.33 10.09 71.54
CA PHE A 139 -0.13 11.46 71.09
C PHE A 139 -1.16 12.41 71.67
N VAL A 140 -2.45 12.07 71.67
CA VAL A 140 -3.54 12.88 72.28
C VAL A 140 -3.30 13.04 73.75
N ARG A 141 -3.01 11.94 74.47
CA ARG A 141 -2.73 11.95 75.87
C ARG A 141 -1.53 12.88 76.21
N GLN A 142 -0.40 12.79 75.55
CA GLN A 142 0.77 13.63 75.73
C GLN A 142 0.49 15.13 75.44
N LYS A 143 -0.35 15.36 74.44
CA LYS A 143 -0.78 16.74 74.11
C LYS A 143 -1.62 17.38 75.20
N GLU A 144 -2.57 16.65 75.78
CA GLU A 144 -3.39 17.12 76.90
C GLU A 144 -2.56 17.35 78.15
N LEU A 145 -1.63 16.45 78.50
CA LEU A 145 -0.71 16.63 79.61
C LEU A 145 0.20 17.88 79.46
N GLN A 146 0.69 18.13 78.29
CA GLN A 146 1.51 19.27 77.92
C GLN A 146 0.71 20.58 78.05
N GLN A 147 -0.53 20.59 77.54
CA GLN A 147 -1.45 21.72 77.64
C GLN A 147 -1.79 22.04 79.12
N GLY A 148 -1.87 21.05 80.00
CA GLY A 148 -2.07 21.15 81.42
C GLY A 148 -0.78 21.48 82.25
N ASN A 149 0.34 21.74 81.54
CA ASN A 149 1.68 21.97 82.18
C ASN A 149 2.18 20.75 83.00
N ALA A 150 1.64 19.55 82.76
CA ALA A 150 1.99 18.31 83.47
C ALA A 150 2.85 17.36 82.69
N GLY A 151 3.12 17.67 81.39
CA GLY A 151 3.87 16.82 80.48
C GLY A 151 5.11 17.50 79.88
N ALA A 152 6.20 16.73 79.68
CA ALA A 152 7.40 17.22 79.04
C ALA A 152 7.20 17.35 77.47
N LEU A 153 7.60 18.49 76.91
CA LEU A 153 7.55 18.74 75.45
C LEU A 153 8.25 17.63 74.65
N LYS A 154 9.35 17.08 75.20
CA LYS A 154 10.08 15.97 74.61
C LYS A 154 9.17 14.74 74.39
N ASN A 155 8.31 14.38 75.33
CA ASN A 155 7.42 13.24 75.26
C ASN A 155 6.36 13.45 74.17
N LEU A 156 5.81 14.68 74.08
CA LEU A 156 4.86 15.01 72.97
C LEU A 156 5.53 14.91 71.59
N GLN A 157 6.76 15.48 71.49
CA GLN A 157 7.51 15.36 70.17
C GLN A 157 7.84 13.94 69.84
N SER A 158 8.19 13.06 70.78
CA SER A 158 8.45 11.64 70.53
C SER A 158 7.18 10.90 70.08
N ALA A 159 6.04 11.17 70.80
CA ALA A 159 4.75 10.56 70.43
C ALA A 159 4.27 11.01 69.02
N ASP A 160 4.47 12.27 68.63
CA ASP A 160 4.18 12.83 67.35
C ASP A 160 5.03 12.18 66.25
N ALA A 161 6.34 12.01 66.47
CA ALA A 161 7.26 11.39 65.54
C ALA A 161 6.90 9.92 65.31
N GLU A 162 6.60 9.15 66.35
CA GLU A 162 6.19 7.76 66.26
C GLU A 162 4.88 7.62 65.49
N LEU A 163 3.86 8.40 65.85
CA LEU A 163 2.60 8.43 65.16
C LEU A 163 2.75 8.71 63.65
N LYS A 164 3.56 9.69 63.27
CA LYS A 164 3.84 10.02 61.87
C LYS A 164 4.50 8.86 61.14
N THR A 165 5.46 8.20 61.78
CA THR A 165 6.15 7.04 61.23
C THR A 165 5.20 5.89 60.96
N LEU A 166 4.33 5.52 61.91
CA LEU A 166 3.36 4.46 61.78
C LEU A 166 2.28 4.80 60.75
N LYS A 167 1.81 6.05 60.71
CA LYS A 167 0.87 6.50 59.65
C LYS A 167 1.48 6.40 58.24
N ALA A 168 2.73 6.77 58.06
CA ALA A 168 3.43 6.66 56.80
C ALA A 168 3.58 5.19 56.37
N ARG A 169 3.96 4.27 57.29
CA ARG A 169 4.05 2.83 57.01
C ARG A 169 2.71 2.24 56.68
N LYS A 170 1.64 2.57 57.41
CA LYS A 170 0.26 2.16 57.13
C LYS A 170 -0.17 2.58 55.73
N ALA A 171 0.06 3.85 55.33
CA ALA A 171 -0.31 4.37 54.05
C ALA A 171 0.47 3.66 52.89
N SER A 172 1.76 3.35 53.13
CA SER A 172 2.56 2.57 52.14
C SER A 172 2.01 1.17 51.92
N LEU A 173 1.71 0.44 53.01
CA LEU A 173 1.14 -0.92 52.94
C LEU A 173 -0.26 -0.91 52.30
N GLN A 174 -1.07 0.10 52.61
CA GLN A 174 -2.37 0.29 51.97
C GLN A 174 -2.23 0.38 50.43
N LYS A 175 -1.30 1.23 49.94
CA LYS A 175 -1.06 1.36 48.50
C LYS A 175 -0.58 0.06 47.85
N GLN A 176 0.27 -0.71 48.53
CA GLN A 176 0.71 -2.02 48.06
C GLN A 176 -0.44 -3.02 47.94
N LEU A 177 -1.34 -3.06 48.93
CA LEU A 177 -2.52 -3.91 48.97
C LEU A 177 -3.55 -3.48 47.89
N ASP A 178 -3.76 -2.18 47.70
CA ASP A 178 -4.62 -1.62 46.66
C ASP A 178 -4.15 -2.05 45.26
N LEU A 179 -2.82 -2.04 45.01
CA LEU A 179 -2.23 -2.48 43.70
C LEU A 179 -2.53 -3.93 43.33
N ILE A 180 -2.72 -4.80 44.34
CA ILE A 180 -3.08 -6.21 44.11
C ILE A 180 -4.59 -6.47 44.28
N GLY A 181 -5.38 -5.39 44.39
CA GLY A 181 -6.84 -5.46 44.44
C GLY A 181 -7.39 -5.90 45.81
N ILE A 182 -6.62 -5.80 46.88
CA ILE A 182 -7.09 -6.10 48.27
C ILE A 182 -7.62 -4.82 48.92
N ASN A 183 -8.90 -4.81 49.22
CA ASN A 183 -9.54 -3.68 49.89
C ASN A 183 -9.20 -3.66 51.37
N THR A 184 -8.39 -2.70 51.78
CA THR A 184 -7.93 -2.53 53.17
C THR A 184 -9.01 -2.04 54.14
N ALA A 185 -10.08 -1.39 53.63
CA ALA A 185 -11.16 -0.87 54.48
C ALA A 185 -12.03 -1.99 55.10
N SER A 186 -12.10 -3.15 54.41
CA SER A 186 -12.84 -4.33 54.86
C SER A 186 -11.95 -5.46 55.37
N LEU A 187 -10.62 -5.23 55.47
CA LEU A 187 -9.68 -6.25 55.88
C LEU A 187 -9.71 -6.51 57.39
N THR A 188 -9.88 -7.77 57.74
CA THR A 188 -9.87 -8.29 59.13
C THR A 188 -8.98 -9.53 59.19
N SER A 189 -8.66 -9.98 60.45
CA SER A 189 -7.89 -11.21 60.68
C SER A 189 -8.59 -12.48 60.12
N GLU A 190 -9.93 -12.45 59.97
CA GLU A 190 -10.68 -13.59 59.52
C GLU A 190 -10.80 -13.68 57.99
N ASN A 191 -10.53 -12.60 57.22
CA ASN A 191 -10.74 -12.56 55.78
C ASN A 191 -9.43 -12.34 54.98
N ILE A 192 -8.29 -12.66 55.54
CA ILE A 192 -6.98 -12.66 54.90
C ILE A 192 -6.98 -13.58 53.67
N LYS A 193 -6.52 -13.08 52.55
CA LYS A 193 -6.50 -13.81 51.25
C LYS A 193 -5.11 -14.13 50.77
N SER A 194 -4.91 -15.36 50.30
CA SER A 194 -3.67 -15.80 49.65
C SER A 194 -3.71 -15.60 48.12
N ILE A 195 -4.82 -15.08 47.59
CA ILE A 195 -5.11 -14.98 46.17
C ILE A 195 -5.31 -13.53 45.80
N ALA A 196 -4.69 -13.12 44.67
CA ALA A 196 -4.94 -11.85 44.00
C ALA A 196 -5.53 -12.07 42.62
N ASN A 197 -6.38 -11.15 42.19
CA ASN A 197 -7.00 -11.16 40.87
C ASN A 197 -6.13 -10.42 39.86
N ILE A 198 -6.02 -11.01 38.67
CA ILE A 198 -5.43 -10.34 37.50
C ILE A 198 -6.58 -9.91 36.63
N THR A 199 -6.65 -8.60 36.34
CA THR A 199 -7.78 -8.01 35.63
C THR A 199 -7.34 -7.50 34.25
N SER A 200 -8.30 -7.44 33.32
CA SER A 200 -8.08 -6.84 32.02
C SER A 200 -7.92 -5.31 32.14
N PRO A 201 -6.83 -4.72 31.61
CA PRO A 201 -6.63 -3.27 31.62
C PRO A 201 -7.52 -2.50 30.65
N ILE A 202 -8.02 -3.15 29.58
CA ILE A 202 -8.91 -2.58 28.57
C ILE A 202 -10.09 -3.54 28.26
N SER A 203 -11.13 -3.04 27.62
CA SER A 203 -12.14 -3.88 27.01
C SER A 203 -11.67 -4.33 25.64
N GLY A 204 -11.98 -5.58 25.22
CA GLY A 204 -11.54 -6.12 23.95
C GLY A 204 -11.67 -7.64 23.88
N THR A 205 -10.91 -8.25 23.00
CA THR A 205 -10.87 -9.71 22.83
C THR A 205 -9.49 -10.24 23.24
N ILE A 206 -9.45 -11.37 23.94
CA ILE A 206 -8.21 -12.07 24.29
C ILE A 206 -7.59 -12.59 22.98
N SER A 207 -6.44 -12.03 22.59
CA SER A 207 -5.71 -12.48 21.40
C SER A 207 -4.81 -13.68 21.71
N ASN A 208 -4.22 -13.70 22.91
CA ASN A 208 -3.37 -14.81 23.34
C ASN A 208 -3.35 -14.94 24.87
N VAL A 209 -3.25 -16.18 25.36
CA VAL A 209 -3.00 -16.53 26.78
C VAL A 209 -1.60 -17.14 26.84
N MET A 210 -0.68 -16.51 27.60
CA MET A 210 0.76 -16.80 27.56
C MET A 210 1.22 -17.69 28.73
N VAL A 211 0.33 -18.10 29.61
CA VAL A 211 0.61 -18.84 30.84
C VAL A 211 -0.29 -20.04 31.00
N ASN A 212 0.13 -21.00 31.83
CA ASN A 212 -0.66 -22.17 32.21
C ASN A 212 -0.95 -22.16 33.72
N ILE A 213 -1.98 -22.89 34.16
CA ILE A 213 -2.25 -23.13 35.57
C ILE A 213 -1.05 -23.84 36.20
N GLY A 214 -0.60 -23.35 37.36
CA GLY A 214 0.60 -23.84 38.05
C GLY A 214 1.91 -23.17 37.59
N SER A 215 1.92 -22.34 36.54
CA SER A 215 3.09 -21.58 36.15
C SER A 215 3.44 -20.54 37.21
N ASN A 216 4.74 -20.42 37.52
CA ASN A 216 5.25 -19.30 38.28
C ASN A 216 5.44 -18.09 37.35
N VAL A 217 4.92 -16.94 37.71
CA VAL A 217 5.04 -15.68 36.96
C VAL A 217 5.67 -14.62 37.84
N ASP A 218 6.57 -13.83 37.25
CA ASP A 218 7.16 -12.68 37.90
C ASP A 218 6.30 -11.45 37.70
N ALA A 219 6.56 -10.40 38.48
CA ALA A 219 5.92 -9.09 38.29
C ALA A 219 6.15 -8.57 36.86
N ASN A 220 5.12 -7.99 36.26
CA ASN A 220 5.11 -7.43 34.90
C ASN A 220 5.20 -8.45 33.73
N ASN A 221 5.31 -9.75 34.00
CA ASN A 221 5.24 -10.75 32.93
C ASN A 221 3.83 -10.75 32.33
N PRO A 222 3.70 -10.75 30.97
CA PRO A 222 2.40 -10.78 30.32
C PRO A 222 1.73 -12.15 30.51
N ILE A 223 0.47 -12.12 30.93
CA ILE A 223 -0.35 -13.29 31.18
C ILE A 223 -1.32 -13.52 30.03
N ALA A 224 -1.92 -12.45 29.55
CA ALA A 224 -2.78 -12.46 28.36
C ALA A 224 -2.65 -11.15 27.59
N GLU A 225 -2.80 -11.21 26.29
CA GLU A 225 -2.89 -10.04 25.42
C GLU A 225 -4.34 -9.79 25.05
N ILE A 226 -4.76 -8.53 25.16
CA ILE A 226 -6.11 -8.06 24.84
C ILE A 226 -6.02 -7.06 23.70
N VAL A 227 -6.88 -7.21 22.68
CA VAL A 227 -6.94 -6.35 21.50
C VAL A 227 -8.34 -5.81 21.32
N ASP A 228 -8.46 -4.49 21.19
CA ASP A 228 -9.70 -3.80 20.89
C ASP A 228 -9.73 -3.40 19.39
N ASN A 229 -10.46 -4.17 18.57
CA ASN A 229 -10.60 -3.95 17.14
C ASN A 229 -11.50 -2.76 16.76
N SER A 230 -12.04 -2.01 17.72
CA SER A 230 -12.94 -0.88 17.44
C SER A 230 -12.24 0.25 16.68
N GLN A 231 -10.93 0.41 16.89
CA GLN A 231 -10.09 1.44 16.29
C GLN A 231 -9.13 0.91 15.21
N LEU A 232 -9.54 -0.15 14.50
CA LEU A 232 -8.77 -0.66 13.35
C LEU A 232 -8.52 0.45 12.33
N HIS A 233 -7.30 0.53 11.83
CA HIS A 233 -6.86 1.37 10.73
C HIS A 233 -6.07 0.54 9.70
N LEU A 234 -5.90 1.10 8.52
CA LEU A 234 -5.05 0.52 7.48
C LEU A 234 -3.64 1.08 7.59
N ASP A 235 -2.65 0.22 7.45
CA ASP A 235 -1.28 0.58 7.10
C ASP A 235 -1.03 0.13 5.67
N LEU A 236 -1.03 1.09 4.74
CA LEU A 236 -0.72 0.84 3.33
C LEU A 236 0.75 1.11 3.07
N TYR A 237 1.36 0.28 2.24
CA TYR A 237 2.76 0.41 1.84
C TYR A 237 2.84 1.00 0.43
N VAL A 238 3.32 2.23 0.33
CA VAL A 238 3.41 2.97 -0.93
C VAL A 238 4.86 3.29 -1.24
N TYR A 239 5.28 3.10 -2.49
CA TYR A 239 6.64 3.38 -2.92
C TYR A 239 6.87 4.87 -3.13
N GLU A 240 8.13 5.32 -2.98
CA GLU A 240 8.56 6.71 -3.09
C GLU A 240 8.07 7.43 -4.36
N LYS A 241 8.10 6.74 -5.52
CA LYS A 241 7.66 7.29 -6.81
C LYS A 241 6.19 7.76 -6.83
N ASP A 242 5.36 7.19 -5.94
CA ASP A 242 3.93 7.49 -5.87
C ASP A 242 3.56 8.40 -4.69
N LEU A 243 4.52 8.72 -3.82
CA LEU A 243 4.30 9.51 -2.61
C LEU A 243 3.72 10.91 -2.91
N GLN A 244 4.20 11.57 -3.95
CA GLN A 244 3.75 12.91 -4.34
C GLN A 244 2.26 12.97 -4.74
N LYS A 245 1.68 11.82 -5.08
CA LYS A 245 0.26 11.70 -5.46
C LYS A 245 -0.67 11.56 -4.25
N LEU A 246 -0.11 11.32 -3.06
CA LEU A 246 -0.87 11.04 -1.84
C LEU A 246 -1.09 12.30 -1.01
N LYS A 247 -2.30 12.42 -0.49
CA LYS A 247 -2.71 13.52 0.38
C LYS A 247 -3.59 12.99 1.52
N VAL A 248 -3.49 13.61 2.67
CA VAL A 248 -4.43 13.39 3.77
C VAL A 248 -5.84 13.77 3.32
N GLY A 249 -6.83 12.95 3.67
CA GLY A 249 -8.23 13.12 3.29
C GLY A 249 -8.65 12.36 2.03
N GLN A 250 -7.73 11.71 1.31
CA GLN A 250 -8.09 10.84 0.19
C GLN A 250 -8.87 9.62 0.67
N THR A 251 -9.89 9.24 -0.10
CA THR A 251 -10.65 8.00 0.14
C THR A 251 -9.93 6.81 -0.45
N ILE A 252 -9.94 5.72 0.28
CA ILE A 252 -9.38 4.42 -0.09
C ILE A 252 -10.51 3.41 -0.13
N HIS A 253 -10.62 2.70 -1.25
CA HIS A 253 -11.45 1.51 -1.37
C HIS A 253 -10.55 0.29 -1.20
N PHE A 254 -10.91 -0.62 -0.32
CA PHE A 254 -10.08 -1.79 -0.08
C PHE A 254 -10.89 -3.09 0.09
N THR A 255 -10.24 -4.20 -0.22
CA THR A 255 -10.76 -5.54 -0.01
C THR A 255 -9.77 -6.36 0.81
N LEU A 256 -10.27 -7.35 1.52
CA LEU A 256 -9.40 -8.35 2.15
C LEU A 256 -8.80 -9.24 1.06
N THR A 257 -7.51 -9.53 1.15
CA THR A 257 -6.84 -10.37 0.14
C THR A 257 -7.43 -11.78 0.05
N ASN A 258 -7.94 -12.31 1.17
CA ASN A 258 -8.58 -13.63 1.26
C ASN A 258 -10.09 -13.61 1.01
N ASN A 259 -10.72 -12.41 0.91
CA ASN A 259 -12.15 -12.25 0.61
C ASN A 259 -12.38 -10.99 -0.24
N PRO A 260 -12.05 -11.02 -1.54
CA PRO A 260 -12.14 -9.84 -2.42
C PRO A 260 -13.57 -9.45 -2.78
N GLY A 261 -14.58 -10.26 -2.42
CA GLY A 261 -15.99 -9.99 -2.75
C GLY A 261 -16.67 -8.93 -1.87
N LYS A 262 -15.99 -8.44 -0.82
CA LYS A 262 -16.54 -7.39 0.06
C LYS A 262 -15.60 -6.20 0.08
N GLU A 263 -16.13 -5.06 -0.33
CA GLU A 263 -15.41 -3.78 -0.32
C GLU A 263 -15.66 -3.02 0.99
N TYR A 264 -14.66 -2.25 1.38
CA TYR A 264 -14.65 -1.39 2.54
C TYR A 264 -14.01 -0.06 2.18
N ASP A 265 -14.37 0.98 2.92
CA ASP A 265 -13.85 2.33 2.73
C ASP A 265 -12.98 2.77 3.91
N ALA A 266 -11.99 3.59 3.61
CA ALA A 266 -11.16 4.26 4.59
C ALA A 266 -10.74 5.64 4.10
N ASP A 267 -10.38 6.55 5.03
CA ASP A 267 -9.81 7.85 4.70
C ASP A 267 -8.39 7.94 5.21
N VAL A 268 -7.49 8.45 4.37
CA VAL A 268 -6.10 8.76 4.75
C VAL A 268 -6.11 9.84 5.82
N TYR A 269 -5.56 9.55 7.01
CA TYR A 269 -5.41 10.53 8.08
C TYR A 269 -3.95 10.93 8.34
N ALA A 270 -3.00 10.10 7.96
CA ALA A 270 -1.57 10.39 8.10
C ALA A 270 -0.73 9.67 7.06
N ILE A 271 0.38 10.30 6.68
CA ILE A 271 1.41 9.72 5.81
C ILE A 271 2.71 9.76 6.62
N SER A 272 3.37 8.62 6.75
CA SER A 272 4.63 8.51 7.48
C SER A 272 5.73 9.33 6.79
N ASN A 273 6.64 9.87 7.57
CA ASN A 273 7.80 10.62 7.06
C ASN A 273 9.09 9.78 7.06
N THR A 274 8.97 8.48 7.31
CA THR A 274 10.08 7.54 7.35
C THR A 274 9.80 6.32 6.49
N PHE A 275 10.85 5.77 5.89
CA PHE A 275 10.75 4.52 5.13
C PHE A 275 10.75 3.31 6.06
N GLU A 276 9.93 2.34 5.74
CA GLU A 276 9.99 1.00 6.34
C GLU A 276 11.31 0.33 5.93
N GLN A 277 12.11 -0.07 6.90
CA GLN A 277 13.47 -0.55 6.65
C GLN A 277 13.54 -1.78 5.72
N SER A 278 12.52 -2.64 5.76
CA SER A 278 12.49 -3.90 5.00
C SER A 278 12.05 -3.74 3.55
N THR A 279 11.13 -2.80 3.26
CA THR A 279 10.45 -2.70 1.95
C THR A 279 10.81 -1.43 1.17
N LYS A 280 11.48 -0.45 1.79
CA LYS A 280 11.67 0.91 1.27
C LYS A 280 10.35 1.59 0.85
N ALA A 281 9.26 1.15 1.43
CA ALA A 281 7.95 1.76 1.25
C ALA A 281 7.67 2.75 2.38
N ILE A 282 6.76 3.67 2.14
CA ILE A 282 6.25 4.61 3.14
C ILE A 282 4.90 4.09 3.61
N SER A 283 4.69 4.09 4.92
CA SER A 283 3.40 3.72 5.50
C SER A 283 2.42 4.88 5.39
N VAL A 284 1.25 4.59 4.81
CA VAL A 284 0.10 5.50 4.75
C VAL A 284 -0.98 4.96 5.66
N HIS A 285 -1.37 5.76 6.62
CA HIS A 285 -2.35 5.38 7.64
C HIS A 285 -3.74 5.90 7.26
N ALA A 286 -4.72 5.00 7.22
CA ALA A 286 -6.09 5.35 6.89
C ALA A 286 -7.09 4.76 7.89
N MET A 287 -8.09 5.55 8.29
CA MET A 287 -9.14 5.15 9.22
C MET A 287 -10.24 4.42 8.47
N VAL A 288 -10.54 3.19 8.89
CA VAL A 288 -11.64 2.39 8.33
C VAL A 288 -12.99 3.02 8.68
N LYS A 289 -13.82 3.19 7.67
CA LYS A 289 -15.20 3.70 7.79
C LYS A 289 -16.22 2.57 7.97
N GLY A 290 -17.36 2.91 8.55
CA GLY A 290 -18.53 2.02 8.62
C GLY A 290 -18.35 0.81 9.53
N ASN A 291 -18.98 -0.30 9.15
CA ASN A 291 -19.00 -1.51 9.96
C ASN A 291 -17.69 -2.29 9.83
N LYS A 292 -17.00 -2.44 10.94
CA LYS A 292 -15.71 -3.16 11.07
C LYS A 292 -15.88 -4.64 11.45
N GLN A 293 -17.12 -5.15 11.48
CA GLN A 293 -17.40 -6.53 11.87
C GLN A 293 -16.71 -7.52 10.93
N GLY A 294 -15.95 -8.45 11.50
CA GLY A 294 -15.17 -9.44 10.76
C GLY A 294 -13.80 -8.96 10.32
N LEU A 295 -13.44 -7.69 10.59
CA LEU A 295 -12.08 -7.18 10.41
C LEU A 295 -11.25 -7.46 11.67
N ILE A 296 -10.06 -8.00 11.49
CA ILE A 296 -9.16 -8.43 12.57
C ILE A 296 -7.77 -7.84 12.31
N ASP A 297 -7.08 -7.48 13.39
CA ASP A 297 -5.68 -7.08 13.39
C ASP A 297 -4.79 -8.08 12.63
N GLY A 298 -3.91 -7.58 11.75
CA GLY A 298 -3.02 -8.41 10.95
C GLY A 298 -3.58 -8.92 9.62
N MET A 299 -4.84 -8.65 9.26
CA MET A 299 -5.38 -9.05 7.95
C MET A 299 -4.72 -8.28 6.81
N ASN A 300 -4.31 -9.02 5.76
CA ASN A 300 -3.79 -8.43 4.54
C ASN A 300 -4.91 -7.86 3.67
N ILE A 301 -4.64 -6.69 3.09
CA ILE A 301 -5.58 -5.99 2.23
C ILE A 301 -4.94 -5.59 0.89
N THR A 302 -5.79 -5.44 -0.11
CA THR A 302 -5.47 -4.75 -1.36
C THR A 302 -6.35 -3.52 -1.44
N ALA A 303 -5.74 -2.37 -1.66
CA ALA A 303 -6.40 -1.07 -1.67
C ALA A 303 -6.20 -0.33 -2.98
N LEU A 304 -7.21 0.46 -3.33
CA LEU A 304 -7.19 1.46 -4.39
C LEU A 304 -7.36 2.83 -3.73
N VAL A 305 -6.31 3.63 -3.76
CA VAL A 305 -6.35 5.02 -3.27
C VAL A 305 -6.87 5.88 -4.39
N SER A 306 -7.98 6.59 -4.18
CA SER A 306 -8.52 7.55 -5.13
C SER A 306 -7.61 8.77 -5.18
N LEU A 307 -7.00 9.01 -6.34
CA LEU A 307 -6.24 10.21 -6.63
C LEU A 307 -7.20 11.31 -7.14
N GLU A 308 -6.71 12.55 -7.23
CA GLU A 308 -7.53 13.65 -7.75
C GLU A 308 -8.03 13.36 -9.17
N ASN A 309 -9.28 13.68 -9.47
CA ASN A 309 -9.83 13.62 -10.81
C ASN A 309 -9.09 14.65 -11.69
N ALA A 310 -8.37 14.18 -12.68
CA ALA A 310 -7.76 15.03 -13.70
C ALA A 310 -8.62 15.00 -14.96
N THR A 311 -8.89 16.18 -15.55
CA THR A 311 -9.45 16.26 -16.89
C THR A 311 -8.30 16.12 -17.87
N VAL A 312 -8.24 14.99 -18.54
CA VAL A 312 -7.14 14.62 -19.45
C VAL A 312 -7.67 14.29 -20.83
N ASP A 313 -6.79 14.36 -21.82
CA ASP A 313 -7.10 13.87 -23.16
C ASP A 313 -7.10 12.34 -23.13
N ALA A 314 -8.21 11.74 -23.52
CA ALA A 314 -8.44 10.30 -23.44
C ALA A 314 -9.07 9.73 -24.71
N VAL A 315 -8.76 8.46 -24.96
CA VAL A 315 -9.39 7.64 -26.02
C VAL A 315 -9.91 6.34 -25.40
N PRO A 316 -10.88 5.66 -26.04
CA PRO A 316 -11.22 4.32 -25.61
C PRO A 316 -9.98 3.42 -25.54
N THR A 317 -9.88 2.58 -24.52
CA THR A 317 -8.68 1.75 -24.30
C THR A 317 -8.36 0.84 -25.50
N ASN A 318 -9.38 0.41 -26.25
CA ASN A 318 -9.24 -0.40 -27.48
C ASN A 318 -8.67 0.39 -28.68
N ALA A 319 -8.59 1.72 -28.58
CA ALA A 319 -7.95 2.56 -29.61
C ALA A 319 -6.42 2.50 -29.56
N ILE A 320 -5.86 2.05 -28.43
CA ILE A 320 -4.41 2.02 -28.19
C ILE A 320 -3.89 0.63 -28.52
N VAL A 321 -2.84 0.56 -29.32
CA VAL A 321 -2.13 -0.67 -29.65
C VAL A 321 -0.66 -0.53 -29.26
N ASN A 322 -0.08 -1.62 -28.76
CA ASN A 322 1.35 -1.67 -28.45
C ASN A 322 2.11 -2.38 -29.57
N HIS A 323 3.20 -1.79 -30.01
CA HIS A 323 4.10 -2.36 -30.99
C HIS A 323 5.54 -2.08 -30.56
N GLU A 324 6.33 -3.13 -30.39
CA GLU A 324 7.74 -3.05 -29.96
C GLU A 324 7.97 -2.26 -28.67
N GLY A 325 7.02 -2.33 -27.73
CA GLY A 325 7.14 -1.64 -26.44
C GLY A 325 6.69 -0.18 -26.42
N GLN A 326 6.25 0.36 -27.58
CA GLN A 326 5.68 1.69 -27.72
C GLN A 326 4.17 1.62 -27.98
N ASP A 327 3.41 2.53 -27.37
CA ASP A 327 1.97 2.63 -27.58
C ASP A 327 1.65 3.60 -28.72
N TYR A 328 0.64 3.24 -29.53
CA TYR A 328 0.21 4.01 -30.71
C TYR A 328 -1.29 4.11 -30.77
N ILE A 329 -1.76 5.18 -31.42
CA ILE A 329 -3.11 5.34 -31.94
C ILE A 329 -3.06 5.53 -33.46
N PHE A 330 -4.20 5.36 -34.13
CA PHE A 330 -4.31 5.61 -35.57
C PHE A 330 -5.23 6.81 -35.81
N ILE A 331 -4.77 7.71 -36.69
CA ILE A 331 -5.60 8.84 -37.15
C ILE A 331 -5.87 8.66 -38.65
N VAL A 332 -7.01 9.22 -39.07
CA VAL A 332 -7.31 9.37 -40.52
C VAL A 332 -6.48 10.53 -41.06
N THR A 333 -5.73 10.29 -42.10
CA THR A 333 -5.01 11.31 -42.85
C THR A 333 -5.52 11.35 -44.32
N GLU A 334 -5.54 12.54 -44.91
CA GLU A 334 -5.79 12.69 -46.34
C GLU A 334 -4.48 12.36 -47.04
N ALA A 335 -4.42 11.23 -47.73
CA ALA A 335 -3.28 10.92 -48.56
C ALA A 335 -3.29 11.85 -49.77
N HIS A 336 -2.32 12.73 -49.86
CA HIS A 336 -1.96 13.32 -51.14
C HIS A 336 -1.22 12.23 -51.92
N SER A 337 -1.88 11.65 -52.93
CA SER A 337 -1.17 11.00 -54.00
C SER A 337 -0.47 12.12 -54.77
N GLU A 338 0.84 12.22 -54.65
CA GLU A 338 1.64 12.98 -55.57
C GLU A 338 1.62 12.22 -56.91
N GLU A 339 0.70 12.58 -57.83
CA GLU A 339 0.80 12.25 -59.22
C GLU A 339 1.81 13.25 -59.83
N GLU A 340 3.04 12.84 -60.03
CA GLU A 340 3.97 13.52 -60.92
C GLU A 340 3.43 13.44 -62.34
N HIS A 341 2.89 14.57 -62.85
CA HIS A 341 2.63 14.77 -64.22
C HIS A 341 3.99 14.99 -64.95
N HIS A 342 4.52 13.94 -65.51
CA HIS A 342 5.50 14.07 -66.60
C HIS A 342 4.76 14.46 -67.89
N ASN A 343 4.71 15.74 -68.18
CA ASN A 343 4.47 16.25 -69.51
C ASN A 343 5.78 16.27 -70.27
N GLU A 344 6.02 15.34 -71.10
CA GLU A 344 6.95 15.49 -72.23
C GLU A 344 6.19 15.65 -73.52
N PRO A 345 6.48 16.67 -74.34
CA PRO A 345 5.96 16.80 -75.66
C PRO A 345 6.96 16.21 -76.67
N ASP A 346 6.70 15.06 -77.25
CA ASP A 346 7.41 14.67 -78.43
C ASP A 346 6.50 14.40 -79.60
N THR A 347 6.59 15.33 -80.51
CA THR A 347 6.14 15.33 -81.89
C THR A 347 6.99 14.38 -82.74
N ILE A 348 6.43 13.30 -83.29
CA ILE A 348 6.92 12.76 -84.60
C ILE A 348 5.72 12.16 -85.36
N GLU A 349 5.42 12.78 -86.53
CA GLU A 349 4.61 12.30 -87.57
C GLU A 349 5.22 11.04 -88.19
N HIS A 350 4.43 9.98 -88.39
CA HIS A 350 4.55 9.09 -89.51
C HIS A 350 3.19 8.47 -89.94
N LYS A 351 2.80 8.82 -91.15
CA LYS A 351 1.74 8.16 -91.90
C LYS A 351 2.13 6.72 -92.25
N HIS A 352 1.24 5.77 -92.19
CA HIS A 352 0.88 4.80 -93.25
C HIS A 352 -0.28 3.96 -92.77
N ASP A 353 -1.20 4.01 -93.51
CA ASP A 353 -2.18 3.20 -94.33
C ASP A 353 -2.50 1.78 -93.83
N ASP A 354 -3.81 1.64 -93.66
CA ASP A 354 -4.72 0.61 -94.14
C ASP A 354 -4.72 -0.78 -93.50
N SER A 355 -6.00 -1.16 -93.28
CA SER A 355 -6.67 -2.42 -93.16
C SER A 355 -7.11 -2.92 -91.77
N GLY A 356 -8.40 -2.85 -91.66
CA GLY A 356 -9.36 -3.26 -90.67
C GLY A 356 -9.18 -4.59 -89.95
N HIS A 357 -9.46 -4.51 -88.69
CA HIS A 357 -10.21 -5.56 -87.96
C HIS A 357 -10.85 -4.95 -86.75
N GLN A 358 -12.19 -5.01 -86.68
CA GLN A 358 -12.99 -4.65 -85.51
C GLN A 358 -12.79 -5.71 -84.43
N HIS A 359 -12.19 -5.32 -83.30
CA HIS A 359 -12.40 -5.97 -82.02
C HIS A 359 -12.98 -4.94 -81.04
N ASN A 360 -14.19 -5.23 -80.66
CA ASN A 360 -14.99 -4.50 -79.70
C ASN A 360 -14.50 -4.94 -78.30
N GLU A 361 -13.47 -4.30 -77.76
CA GLU A 361 -13.14 -4.42 -76.36
C GLU A 361 -13.86 -3.31 -75.56
N LYS A 362 -14.79 -3.76 -74.76
CA LYS A 362 -15.40 -2.98 -73.72
C LYS A 362 -14.29 -2.60 -72.75
N ILE A 363 -13.86 -1.36 -72.80
CA ILE A 363 -13.09 -0.72 -71.71
C ILE A 363 -14.06 -0.56 -70.53
N GLU A 364 -13.97 -1.44 -69.54
CA GLU A 364 -14.58 -1.22 -68.24
C GLU A 364 -13.87 -0.02 -67.60
N PRO A 365 -14.61 0.92 -66.97
CA PRO A 365 -13.98 2.06 -66.30
C PRO A 365 -13.19 1.56 -65.09
N ASP A 366 -11.94 1.95 -65.06
CA ASP A 366 -11.03 1.76 -63.92
C ASP A 366 -11.69 2.29 -62.64
N HIS A 367 -12.17 1.38 -61.79
CA HIS A 367 -12.74 1.72 -60.50
C HIS A 367 -11.60 2.16 -59.57
N LYS A 368 -11.31 3.48 -59.50
CA LYS A 368 -10.52 4.05 -58.43
C LYS A 368 -11.10 3.58 -57.11
N VAL A 369 -10.46 2.63 -56.47
CA VAL A 369 -10.84 2.17 -55.13
C VAL A 369 -10.48 3.28 -54.14
N LEU A 370 -11.47 4.10 -53.78
CA LEU A 370 -11.32 5.14 -52.72
C LEU A 370 -11.06 4.42 -51.38
N GLY A 371 -9.83 4.49 -50.91
CA GLY A 371 -9.44 3.99 -49.58
C GLY A 371 -9.27 5.13 -48.58
N THR A 372 -9.43 4.80 -47.30
CA THR A 372 -9.10 5.70 -46.20
C THR A 372 -7.68 5.37 -45.69
N THR A 373 -6.85 6.38 -45.62
CA THR A 373 -5.47 6.22 -45.11
C THR A 373 -5.40 6.53 -43.63
N PHE A 374 -4.73 5.64 -42.91
CA PHE A 374 -4.50 5.73 -41.48
C PHE A 374 -3.02 5.91 -41.20
N GLU A 375 -2.68 6.88 -40.33
CA GLU A 375 -1.34 7.14 -39.89
C GLU A 375 -1.15 6.68 -38.44
N LYS A 376 -0.04 6.00 -38.14
CA LYS A 376 0.36 5.52 -36.83
C LYS A 376 1.02 6.65 -36.04
N ILE A 377 0.40 7.07 -34.93
CA ILE A 377 0.86 8.17 -34.06
C ILE A 377 1.33 7.61 -32.72
N PRO A 378 2.60 7.83 -32.34
CA PRO A 378 3.10 7.40 -31.03
C PRO A 378 2.47 8.21 -29.91
N VAL A 379 2.07 7.51 -28.85
CA VAL A 379 1.49 8.12 -27.65
C VAL A 379 2.12 7.53 -26.40
N ARG A 380 2.03 8.27 -25.30
CA ARG A 380 2.28 7.74 -23.96
C ARG A 380 0.92 7.49 -23.32
N LYS A 381 0.66 6.24 -22.94
CA LYS A 381 -0.53 5.84 -22.20
C LYS A 381 -0.36 6.21 -20.74
N GLY A 382 -1.35 6.90 -20.17
CA GLY A 382 -1.43 7.25 -18.75
C GLY A 382 -2.47 6.39 -18.01
N THR A 383 -3.26 7.07 -17.18
CA THR A 383 -4.33 6.45 -16.38
C THR A 383 -5.43 5.86 -17.25
N SER A 384 -5.94 4.68 -16.85
CA SER A 384 -7.10 4.05 -17.49
C SER A 384 -8.24 3.93 -16.47
N ASP A 385 -9.44 4.36 -16.87
CA ASP A 385 -10.65 4.31 -16.04
C ASP A 385 -11.90 4.19 -16.93
N VAL A 386 -12.87 3.37 -16.50
CA VAL A 386 -14.19 3.17 -17.15
C VAL A 386 -14.10 2.98 -18.67
N GLY A 387 -13.11 2.16 -19.15
CA GLY A 387 -12.94 1.83 -20.58
C GLY A 387 -12.24 2.90 -21.42
N TYR A 388 -11.80 4.01 -20.83
CA TYR A 388 -10.96 5.04 -21.43
C TYR A 388 -9.53 5.01 -20.87
N SER A 389 -8.59 5.46 -21.68
CA SER A 389 -7.19 5.63 -21.26
C SER A 389 -6.71 7.03 -21.62
N GLU A 390 -6.06 7.66 -20.65
CA GLU A 390 -5.34 8.91 -20.87
C GLU A 390 -4.22 8.70 -21.87
N ILE A 391 -4.07 9.66 -22.77
CA ILE A 391 -2.97 9.68 -23.74
C ILE A 391 -2.25 11.04 -23.71
N THR A 392 -0.95 10.99 -23.90
CA THR A 392 -0.11 12.15 -24.25
C THR A 392 0.44 11.91 -25.63
N LEU A 393 0.11 12.79 -26.59
CA LEU A 393 0.63 12.71 -27.93
C LEU A 393 2.16 12.98 -27.91
N LEU A 394 2.93 12.12 -28.57
CA LEU A 394 4.38 12.29 -28.77
C LEU A 394 4.69 12.94 -30.12
N LYS A 395 3.69 13.08 -30.99
CA LYS A 395 3.72 13.79 -32.27
C LYS A 395 2.49 14.68 -32.36
N GLU A 396 2.65 15.93 -32.82
CA GLU A 396 1.51 16.82 -33.06
C GLU A 396 0.61 16.30 -34.19
N ILE A 397 -0.69 16.40 -34.01
CA ILE A 397 -1.70 16.00 -34.98
C ILE A 397 -2.61 17.18 -35.31
N PRO A 398 -3.22 17.24 -36.51
CA PRO A 398 -4.18 18.30 -36.84
C PRO A 398 -5.35 18.37 -35.86
N ALA A 399 -5.79 19.57 -35.53
CA ALA A 399 -6.91 19.78 -34.64
C ALA A 399 -8.17 19.06 -35.19
N LYS A 400 -8.86 18.28 -34.33
CA LYS A 400 -10.05 17.47 -34.67
C LYS A 400 -9.77 16.28 -35.60
N SER A 401 -8.54 15.75 -35.64
CA SER A 401 -8.26 14.50 -36.35
C SER A 401 -9.20 13.38 -35.87
N LYS A 402 -9.72 12.61 -36.81
CA LYS A 402 -10.49 11.40 -36.51
C LYS A 402 -9.53 10.28 -36.08
N VAL A 403 -9.77 9.73 -34.89
CA VAL A 403 -9.00 8.63 -34.29
C VAL A 403 -9.77 7.32 -34.44
N VAL A 404 -9.09 6.25 -34.72
CA VAL A 404 -9.68 4.89 -34.70
C VAL A 404 -9.93 4.50 -33.23
N VAL A 405 -11.20 4.40 -32.85
CA VAL A 405 -11.61 4.07 -31.48
C VAL A 405 -11.91 2.60 -31.27
N ASN A 406 -12.11 1.85 -32.36
CA ASN A 406 -12.26 0.40 -32.39
C ASN A 406 -11.61 -0.18 -33.65
N GLY A 407 -10.97 -1.35 -33.53
CA GLY A 407 -10.33 -2.05 -34.66
C GLY A 407 -8.87 -1.65 -34.93
N ALA A 408 -8.24 -0.84 -34.08
CA ALA A 408 -6.85 -0.37 -34.24
C ALA A 408 -5.83 -1.52 -34.44
N PHE A 409 -6.02 -2.65 -33.78
CA PHE A 409 -5.16 -3.82 -33.92
C PHE A 409 -5.12 -4.36 -35.37
N PHE A 410 -6.23 -4.34 -36.10
CA PHE A 410 -6.27 -4.83 -37.48
C PHE A 410 -5.49 -3.92 -38.43
N ILE A 411 -5.47 -2.61 -38.17
CA ILE A 411 -4.67 -1.66 -38.95
C ILE A 411 -3.19 -1.93 -38.74
N LEU A 412 -2.78 -2.13 -37.47
CA LEU A 412 -1.40 -2.50 -37.14
C LEU A 412 -0.98 -3.80 -37.79
N ALA A 413 -1.83 -4.83 -37.74
CA ALA A 413 -1.56 -6.12 -38.40
C ALA A 413 -1.39 -5.98 -39.93
N LYS A 414 -2.19 -5.11 -40.57
CA LYS A 414 -2.05 -4.83 -41.99
C LYS A 414 -0.75 -4.10 -42.35
N MET A 415 -0.31 -3.16 -41.47
CA MET A 415 0.99 -2.49 -41.65
C MET A 415 2.16 -3.48 -41.60
N ASN A 416 2.11 -4.39 -40.63
CA ASN A 416 3.18 -5.38 -40.45
C ASN A 416 3.21 -6.45 -41.59
N ASN A 417 2.07 -6.77 -42.18
CA ASN A 417 1.98 -7.77 -43.27
C ASN A 417 2.40 -7.22 -44.64
N LYS A 418 2.60 -5.90 -44.81
CA LYS A 418 3.12 -5.34 -46.06
C LYS A 418 4.64 -5.51 -46.20
N GLY A 419 5.37 -5.91 -45.15
CA GLY A 419 6.82 -6.09 -45.17
C GLY A 419 7.33 -7.46 -45.65
N GLU A 420 6.46 -8.45 -45.91
CA GLU A 420 6.84 -9.76 -46.44
C GLU A 420 6.19 -10.00 -47.82
N ALA A 421 6.71 -9.33 -48.85
CA ALA A 421 6.51 -9.80 -50.22
C ALA A 421 7.41 -11.01 -50.41
N HIS A 422 6.80 -12.20 -50.43
CA HIS A 422 7.49 -13.46 -50.71
C HIS A 422 8.07 -13.47 -52.12
N GLU A 423 9.39 -13.54 -52.21
CA GLU A 423 10.06 -14.12 -53.35
C GLU A 423 9.64 -15.59 -53.48
N HIS A 424 9.01 -15.90 -54.58
CA HIS A 424 8.89 -17.26 -55.14
C HIS A 424 9.51 -17.33 -56.51
#